data_13af87402475ee1a9a758b031310e88f
#
_entry.id   13af87402475ee1a9a758b031310e88f
#
_cell.length_a   1.000
_cell.length_b   1.000
_cell.length_c   1.000
_cell.angle_alpha   90.00
_cell.angle_beta   90.00
_cell.angle_gamma   90.00
#
_symmetry.space_group_name_H-M   'P 1'
#
loop_
_entity.id
_entity.type
_entity.pdbx_description
1 polymer ?
#
loop_
_entity_poly.entity_id
_entity_poly.type
_entity_poly.pdbx_seq_one_letter_code
_entity_poly.pdbx_strand_id
1 'polypeptide(L)'
;EAGERDGDFLEQIKTENRSKYDYREFLRKFAVFHEELAVDDDSFDYNFYTYGLRLYGNMPLIEPLESKEVKKVEEFVIVIDTSMSCSGELVRRFLEETYGVLSENESFFTKINVHIIQCDEKVHIDKKITSQEEMKDYMEHLELYGDGGTDFRPAFEWVDKLLEQHEFRNLKGLIYFTDGFGIY
;
A
#
# COMPACT_ATOMS: atom_id res chain seq x y z
N GLU A 1 -11.55 27.52 -37.20
CA GLU A 1 -11.56 26.07 -37.51
C GLU A 1 -10.18 25.37 -37.44
N ALA A 2 -9.06 26.11 -37.33
CA ALA A 2 -7.72 25.53 -37.20
C ALA A 2 -7.29 25.26 -35.74
N GLY A 3 -7.87 25.94 -34.76
CA GLY A 3 -7.50 25.81 -33.35
C GLY A 3 -8.13 24.64 -32.59
N GLU A 4 -9.26 24.11 -33.06
CA GLU A 4 -9.95 22.98 -32.43
C GLU A 4 -9.28 21.62 -32.70
N ARG A 5 -8.61 21.49 -33.85
CA ARG A 5 -7.91 20.24 -34.21
C ARG A 5 -6.61 20.02 -33.46
N ASP A 6 -5.93 21.11 -33.05
CA ASP A 6 -4.70 21.01 -32.28
C ASP A 6 -4.93 20.58 -30.81
N GLY A 7 -6.08 20.99 -30.24
CA GLY A 7 -6.48 20.56 -28.89
C GLY A 7 -6.76 19.06 -28.82
N ASP A 8 -7.52 18.54 -29.75
CA ASP A 8 -7.89 17.11 -29.83
C ASP A 8 -6.68 16.22 -30.09
N PHE A 9 -5.73 16.68 -30.90
CA PHE A 9 -4.50 15.95 -31.19
C PHE A 9 -3.54 15.90 -29.99
N LEU A 10 -3.47 16.98 -29.24
CA LEU A 10 -2.69 17.04 -27.99
C LEU A 10 -3.32 16.18 -26.87
N GLU A 11 -4.66 16.13 -26.81
CA GLU A 11 -5.36 15.23 -25.89
C GLU A 11 -5.18 13.75 -26.28
N GLN A 12 -5.22 13.42 -27.56
CA GLN A 12 -4.94 12.06 -28.04
C GLN A 12 -3.49 11.64 -27.73
N ILE A 13 -2.49 12.49 -27.98
CA ILE A 13 -1.09 12.22 -27.64
C ILE A 13 -0.89 12.07 -26.12
N LYS A 14 -1.58 12.88 -25.31
CA LYS A 14 -1.57 12.75 -23.86
C LYS A 14 -2.20 11.43 -23.38
N THR A 15 -3.24 10.96 -24.07
CA THR A 15 -3.91 9.70 -23.74
C THR A 15 -3.10 8.47 -24.17
N GLU A 16 -2.40 8.55 -25.30
CA GLU A 16 -1.54 7.46 -25.80
C GLU A 16 -0.21 7.35 -25.07
N ASN A 17 0.36 8.46 -24.58
CA ASN A 17 1.60 8.48 -23.81
C ASN A 17 1.43 8.23 -22.31
N ARG A 18 0.21 8.05 -21.80
CA ARG A 18 0.02 7.48 -20.47
C ARG A 18 0.54 6.05 -20.50
N SER A 19 1.79 5.85 -20.13
CA SER A 19 2.28 4.52 -19.80
C SER A 19 1.33 3.98 -18.72
N LYS A 20 0.53 2.97 -19.09
CA LYS A 20 -0.35 2.27 -18.16
C LYS A 20 0.54 1.48 -17.21
N TYR A 21 1.12 2.16 -16.23
CA TYR A 21 1.73 1.49 -15.12
C TYR A 21 0.58 0.85 -14.35
N ASP A 22 0.51 -0.48 -14.38
CA ASP A 22 -0.49 -1.20 -13.62
C ASP A 22 -0.09 -1.16 -12.14
N TYR A 23 -0.54 -0.10 -11.43
CA TYR A 23 -0.31 0.06 -10.01
C TYR A 23 -0.86 -1.12 -9.18
N ARG A 24 -1.77 -1.92 -9.75
CA ARG A 24 -2.28 -3.15 -9.13
C ARG A 24 -1.17 -4.20 -9.00
N GLU A 25 -0.29 -4.31 -10.01
CA GLU A 25 0.88 -5.19 -9.93
C GLU A 25 1.86 -4.71 -8.84
N PHE A 26 2.01 -3.39 -8.71
CA PHE A 26 2.80 -2.81 -7.63
C PHE A 26 2.18 -3.14 -6.26
N LEU A 27 0.88 -2.91 -6.06
CA LEU A 27 0.17 -3.23 -4.83
C LEU A 27 0.25 -4.73 -4.47
N ARG A 28 0.13 -5.62 -5.46
CA ARG A 28 0.27 -7.06 -5.24
C ARG A 28 1.62 -7.47 -4.67
N LYS A 29 2.69 -6.73 -4.97
CA LYS A 29 4.02 -6.97 -4.40
C LYS A 29 4.07 -6.74 -2.89
N PHE A 30 3.20 -5.90 -2.33
CA PHE A 30 3.08 -5.71 -0.89
C PHE A 30 2.31 -6.83 -0.18
N ALA A 31 1.51 -7.58 -0.94
CA ALA A 31 0.70 -8.68 -0.43
C ALA A 31 1.45 -10.02 -0.37
N VAL A 32 2.73 -10.06 -0.72
CA VAL A 32 3.52 -11.31 -0.74
C VAL A 32 3.98 -11.68 0.67
N PHE A 33 3.74 -12.94 1.04
CA PHE A 33 4.29 -13.52 2.26
C PHE A 33 5.82 -13.52 2.22
N HIS A 34 6.45 -13.10 3.30
CA HIS A 34 7.87 -13.26 3.51
C HIS A 34 8.11 -14.38 4.52
N GLU A 35 8.93 -15.37 4.13
CA GLU A 35 9.52 -16.27 5.10
C GLU A 35 10.54 -15.49 5.92
N GLU A 36 10.31 -15.36 7.21
CA GLU A 36 11.31 -14.88 8.16
C GLU A 36 11.90 -16.08 8.92
N LEU A 37 13.20 -16.02 9.19
CA LEU A 37 13.84 -16.90 10.15
C LEU A 37 13.29 -16.56 11.56
N ALA A 38 12.23 -17.23 11.93
CA ALA A 38 11.64 -17.14 13.26
C ALA A 38 11.32 -18.57 13.72
N VAL A 39 11.61 -18.84 14.97
CA VAL A 39 11.31 -20.14 15.58
C VAL A 39 9.80 -20.33 15.60
N ASP A 40 9.32 -21.44 15.03
CA ASP A 40 7.92 -21.82 15.09
C ASP A 40 7.71 -22.81 16.23
N ASP A 41 7.25 -22.32 17.39
CA ASP A 41 7.02 -23.12 18.58
C ASP A 41 5.84 -24.10 18.43
N ASP A 42 4.98 -23.89 17.43
CA ASP A 42 3.80 -24.73 17.16
C ASP A 42 4.08 -25.88 16.20
N SER A 43 5.25 -25.87 15.55
CA SER A 43 5.69 -26.88 14.57
C SER A 43 7.10 -27.37 14.88
N PHE A 44 7.39 -28.60 14.49
CA PHE A 44 8.72 -29.18 14.71
C PHE A 44 9.32 -29.71 13.42
N ASP A 45 10.66 -29.77 13.36
CA ASP A 45 11.37 -30.35 12.22
C ASP A 45 11.16 -31.86 12.13
N TYR A 46 10.43 -32.27 11.09
CA TYR A 46 10.10 -33.66 10.83
C TYR A 46 11.35 -34.52 10.50
N ASN A 47 12.38 -33.93 9.93
CA ASN A 47 13.62 -34.63 9.60
C ASN A 47 14.37 -34.93 10.91
N PHE A 48 14.45 -34.00 11.82
CA PHE A 48 15.05 -34.15 13.12
C PHE A 48 14.30 -35.21 13.98
N TYR A 49 12.98 -35.12 13.94
CA TYR A 49 12.10 -36.09 14.60
C TYR A 49 12.37 -37.54 14.12
N THR A 50 12.34 -37.74 12.79
CA THR A 50 12.57 -39.08 12.19
C THR A 50 14.00 -39.56 12.37
N TYR A 51 14.99 -38.66 12.41
CA TYR A 51 16.38 -38.98 12.70
C TYR A 51 16.55 -39.49 14.14
N GLY A 52 15.89 -38.84 15.11
CA GLY A 52 15.86 -39.28 16.48
C GLY A 52 15.30 -40.72 16.65
N LEU A 53 14.18 -40.99 16.00
CA LEU A 53 13.59 -42.35 16.00
C LEU A 53 14.51 -43.39 15.38
N ARG A 54 15.25 -43.07 14.33
CA ARG A 54 16.22 -43.96 13.71
C ARG A 54 17.42 -44.30 14.60
N LEU A 55 17.94 -43.28 15.31
CA LEU A 55 19.12 -43.42 16.16
C LEU A 55 18.81 -44.09 17.51
N TYR A 56 17.71 -43.72 18.11
CA TYR A 56 17.37 -44.05 19.49
C TYR A 56 16.16 -44.97 19.62
N GLY A 57 15.58 -45.41 18.49
CA GLY A 57 14.47 -46.37 18.42
C GLY A 57 13.11 -45.80 18.83
N ASN A 58 13.00 -45.30 20.03
CA ASN A 58 11.73 -44.79 20.58
C ASN A 58 11.81 -43.36 21.14
N MET A 59 12.92 -42.65 20.91
CA MET A 59 13.13 -41.29 21.38
C MET A 59 13.22 -40.32 20.18
N PRO A 60 12.13 -39.63 19.83
CA PRO A 60 12.19 -38.60 18.82
C PRO A 60 12.98 -37.41 19.34
N LEU A 61 13.75 -36.78 18.47
CA LEU A 61 14.33 -35.47 18.75
C LEU A 61 13.33 -34.40 18.31
N ILE A 62 12.95 -33.53 19.20
CA ILE A 62 12.00 -32.44 18.93
C ILE A 62 12.80 -31.15 18.87
N GLU A 63 12.80 -30.54 17.70
CA GLU A 63 13.39 -29.24 17.45
C GLU A 63 12.36 -28.38 16.74
N PRO A 64 12.07 -27.13 17.19
CA PRO A 64 11.14 -26.26 16.49
C PRO A 64 11.66 -25.93 15.11
N LEU A 65 10.74 -25.66 14.18
CA LEU A 65 11.11 -25.17 12.85
C LEU A 65 11.76 -23.79 12.94
N GLU A 66 12.92 -23.64 12.34
CA GLU A 66 13.65 -22.36 12.29
C GLU A 66 13.06 -21.38 11.27
N SER A 67 12.15 -21.83 10.41
CA SER A 67 11.47 -20.99 9.43
C SER A 67 9.98 -20.95 9.71
N LYS A 68 9.47 -19.78 9.97
CA LYS A 68 8.03 -19.50 10.10
C LYS A 68 7.61 -18.53 9.02
N GLU A 69 6.52 -18.84 8.33
CA GLU A 69 5.83 -17.82 7.54
C GLU A 69 5.25 -16.78 8.48
N VAL A 70 5.95 -15.66 8.63
CA VAL A 70 5.47 -14.54 9.43
C VAL A 70 4.71 -13.57 8.52
N LYS A 71 3.45 -13.36 8.82
CA LYS A 71 2.67 -12.29 8.20
C LYS A 71 3.26 -10.96 8.64
N LYS A 72 4.04 -10.33 7.77
CA LYS A 72 4.65 -9.04 8.06
C LYS A 72 3.60 -7.93 7.98
N VAL A 73 3.70 -6.98 8.89
CA VAL A 73 2.93 -5.73 8.78
C VAL A 73 3.38 -5.02 7.52
N GLU A 74 2.48 -4.86 6.57
CA GLU A 74 2.77 -4.09 5.38
C GLU A 74 2.45 -2.62 5.66
N GLU A 75 3.48 -1.80 5.47
CA GLU A 75 3.43 -0.37 5.76
C GLU A 75 3.61 0.41 4.48
N PHE A 76 2.62 1.18 4.09
CA PHE A 76 2.72 2.07 2.94
C PHE A 76 1.86 3.32 3.10
N VAL A 77 2.11 4.28 2.24
CA VAL A 77 1.41 5.55 2.22
C VAL A 77 0.68 5.70 0.90
N ILE A 78 -0.56 6.13 0.96
CA ILE A 78 -1.35 6.57 -0.19
C ILE A 78 -1.55 8.08 -0.05
N VAL A 79 -1.00 8.83 -0.99
CA VAL A 79 -1.27 10.27 -1.09
C VAL A 79 -2.30 10.51 -2.18
N ILE A 80 -3.34 11.24 -1.85
CA ILE A 80 -4.42 11.62 -2.74
C ILE A 80 -4.29 13.12 -3.01
N ASP A 81 -4.09 13.45 -4.27
CA ASP A 81 -4.16 14.82 -4.76
C ASP A 81 -5.62 15.30 -4.68
N THR A 82 -5.85 16.37 -3.92
CA THR A 82 -7.16 16.98 -3.76
C THR A 82 -7.26 18.34 -4.44
N SER A 83 -6.36 18.60 -5.40
CA SER A 83 -6.43 19.77 -6.25
C SER A 83 -7.70 19.79 -7.12
N MET A 84 -8.04 20.96 -7.61
CA MET A 84 -9.29 21.21 -8.37
C MET A 84 -9.44 20.32 -9.63
N SER A 85 -8.34 19.80 -10.17
CA SER A 85 -8.31 18.90 -11.34
C SER A 85 -8.65 17.45 -11.01
N CYS A 86 -8.51 17.03 -9.74
CA CYS A 86 -8.80 15.66 -9.29
C CYS A 86 -10.25 15.55 -8.83
N SER A 87 -11.09 14.86 -9.63
CA SER A 87 -12.50 14.66 -9.29
C SER A 87 -12.67 13.61 -8.18
N GLY A 88 -13.63 13.86 -7.27
CA GLY A 88 -13.94 12.93 -6.18
C GLY A 88 -14.37 11.53 -6.65
N GLU A 89 -14.94 11.41 -7.84
CA GLU A 89 -15.33 10.12 -8.44
C GLU A 89 -14.10 9.32 -8.84
N LEU A 90 -13.07 9.95 -9.41
CA LEU A 90 -11.79 9.31 -9.75
C LEU A 90 -11.07 8.82 -8.49
N VAL A 91 -11.03 9.63 -7.45
CA VAL A 91 -10.42 9.25 -6.17
C VAL A 91 -11.14 8.07 -5.55
N ARG A 92 -12.47 8.09 -5.53
CA ARG A 92 -13.28 6.97 -4.99
C ARG A 92 -13.00 5.69 -5.75
N ARG A 93 -13.00 5.73 -7.07
CA ARG A 93 -12.70 4.58 -7.92
C ARG A 93 -11.29 4.04 -7.68
N PHE A 94 -10.30 4.92 -7.53
CA PHE A 94 -8.93 4.52 -7.20
C PHE A 94 -8.86 3.79 -5.86
N LEU A 95 -9.53 4.32 -4.82
CA LEU A 95 -9.58 3.69 -3.51
C LEU A 95 -10.31 2.34 -3.53
N GLU A 96 -11.42 2.23 -4.27
CA GLU A 96 -12.15 0.96 -4.46
C GLU A 96 -11.28 -0.10 -5.15
N GLU A 97 -10.57 0.28 -6.21
CA GLU A 97 -9.65 -0.62 -6.90
C GLU A 97 -8.46 -1.02 -6.01
N THR A 98 -7.91 -0.07 -5.26
CA THR A 98 -6.84 -0.32 -4.28
C THR A 98 -7.30 -1.29 -3.20
N TYR A 99 -8.47 -1.04 -2.62
CA TYR A 99 -9.08 -1.94 -1.64
C TYR A 99 -9.31 -3.34 -2.24
N GLY A 100 -9.82 -3.43 -3.47
CA GLY A 100 -10.03 -4.70 -4.17
C GLY A 100 -8.74 -5.52 -4.26
N VAL A 101 -7.63 -4.92 -4.69
CA VAL A 101 -6.33 -5.59 -4.79
C VAL A 101 -5.81 -6.02 -3.42
N LEU A 102 -5.93 -5.17 -2.40
CA LEU A 102 -5.46 -5.48 -1.05
C LEU A 102 -6.31 -6.57 -0.39
N SER A 103 -7.62 -6.60 -0.68
CA SER A 103 -8.54 -7.61 -0.13
C SER A 103 -8.45 -8.98 -0.80
N GLU A 104 -7.81 -9.11 -1.97
CA GLU A 104 -7.50 -10.42 -2.59
C GLU A 104 -6.67 -11.30 -1.65
N ASN A 105 -5.92 -10.70 -0.74
CA ASN A 105 -5.12 -11.42 0.24
C ASN A 105 -5.74 -11.29 1.64
N GLU A 106 -6.45 -12.34 2.11
CA GLU A 106 -7.08 -12.37 3.44
C GLU A 106 -6.11 -12.04 4.59
N SER A 107 -4.83 -12.28 4.37
CA SER A 107 -3.78 -12.03 5.36
C SER A 107 -3.34 -10.58 5.43
N PHE A 108 -3.57 -9.79 4.39
CA PHE A 108 -3.11 -8.42 4.31
C PHE A 108 -3.66 -7.56 5.45
N PHE A 109 -4.96 -7.64 5.67
CA PHE A 109 -5.63 -6.83 6.69
C PHE A 109 -5.42 -7.30 8.15
N THR A 110 -4.68 -8.38 8.38
CA THR A 110 -4.39 -8.82 9.75
C THR A 110 -3.31 -7.99 10.43
N LYS A 111 -2.41 -7.38 9.64
CA LYS A 111 -1.33 -6.53 10.16
C LYS A 111 -0.94 -5.50 9.11
N ILE A 112 -1.75 -4.47 8.93
CA ILE A 112 -1.46 -3.35 8.05
C ILE A 112 -1.24 -2.07 8.85
N ASN A 113 -0.46 -1.17 8.26
CA ASN A 113 -0.30 0.20 8.70
C ASN A 113 -0.25 1.08 7.44
N VAL A 114 -1.40 1.57 7.03
CA VAL A 114 -1.57 2.40 5.84
C VAL A 114 -1.96 3.80 6.25
N HIS A 115 -1.24 4.79 5.77
CA HIS A 115 -1.62 6.18 5.90
C HIS A 115 -2.23 6.68 4.59
N ILE A 116 -3.43 7.24 4.67
CA ILE A 116 -4.08 7.91 3.55
C ILE A 116 -4.02 9.41 3.80
N ILE A 117 -3.23 10.10 2.98
CA ILE A 117 -2.95 11.51 3.12
C ILE A 117 -3.66 12.27 2.00
N GLN A 118 -4.47 13.25 2.35
CA GLN A 118 -5.06 14.18 1.41
C GLN A 118 -4.21 15.45 1.35
N CYS A 119 -3.75 15.81 0.17
CA CYS A 119 -2.82 16.92 -0.02
C CYS A 119 -3.10 17.66 -1.33
N ASP A 120 -3.07 18.99 -1.27
CA ASP A 120 -3.00 19.88 -2.43
C ASP A 120 -1.70 20.72 -2.35
N GLU A 121 -1.75 21.98 -2.00
CA GLU A 121 -0.61 22.83 -1.62
C GLU A 121 -0.17 22.60 -0.17
N LYS A 122 -0.95 21.84 0.61
CA LYS A 122 -0.71 21.47 2.00
C LYS A 122 -1.39 20.15 2.32
N VAL A 123 -0.93 19.50 3.39
CA VAL A 123 -1.61 18.33 3.93
C VAL A 123 -2.87 18.77 4.68
N HIS A 124 -4.02 18.22 4.30
CA HIS A 124 -5.31 18.50 4.93
C HIS A 124 -5.69 17.42 5.94
N ILE A 125 -5.51 16.16 5.57
CA ILE A 125 -5.86 15.02 6.40
C ILE A 125 -4.76 13.97 6.25
N ASP A 126 -4.47 13.30 7.35
CA ASP A 126 -3.74 12.04 7.42
C ASP A 126 -4.59 11.04 8.23
N LYS A 127 -5.08 10.03 7.56
CA LYS A 127 -5.87 8.97 8.16
C LYS A 127 -5.07 7.67 8.21
N LYS A 128 -4.76 7.23 9.42
CA LYS A 128 -4.15 5.91 9.67
C LYS A 128 -5.21 4.84 9.59
N ILE A 129 -4.96 3.78 8.82
CA ILE A 129 -5.79 2.61 8.61
C ILE A 129 -5.01 1.38 9.10
N THR A 130 -5.60 0.65 10.02
CA THR A 130 -4.99 -0.54 10.61
C THR A 130 -5.85 -1.79 10.44
N SER A 131 -7.06 -1.65 9.94
CA SER A 131 -7.99 -2.77 9.71
C SER A 131 -8.80 -2.59 8.42
N GLN A 132 -9.42 -3.70 8.01
CA GLN A 132 -10.31 -3.71 6.85
C GLN A 132 -11.57 -2.88 7.07
N GLU A 133 -12.09 -2.92 8.30
CA GLU A 133 -13.28 -2.16 8.69
C GLU A 133 -13.02 -0.65 8.61
N GLU A 134 -11.88 -0.21 9.11
CA GLU A 134 -11.47 1.20 9.04
C GLU A 134 -11.32 1.68 7.59
N MET A 135 -10.82 0.82 6.69
CA MET A 135 -10.70 1.15 5.28
C MET A 135 -12.07 1.28 4.61
N LYS A 136 -13.01 0.36 4.92
CA LYS A 136 -14.39 0.44 4.41
C LYS A 136 -15.09 1.68 4.91
N ASP A 137 -15.02 1.95 6.21
CA ASP A 137 -15.62 3.13 6.83
C ASP A 137 -15.09 4.42 6.20
N TYR A 138 -13.77 4.49 5.98
CA TYR A 138 -13.15 5.62 5.30
C TYR A 138 -13.68 5.82 3.87
N MET A 139 -13.84 4.74 3.10
CA MET A 139 -14.36 4.82 1.73
C MET A 139 -15.85 5.20 1.68
N GLU A 140 -16.66 4.69 2.61
CA GLU A 140 -18.09 5.00 2.69
C GLU A 140 -18.35 6.46 3.07
N HIS A 141 -17.49 7.01 3.94
CA HIS A 141 -17.58 8.39 4.43
C HIS A 141 -16.50 9.30 3.84
N LEU A 142 -16.03 8.97 2.62
CA LEU A 142 -14.97 9.75 1.97
C LEU A 142 -15.42 11.18 1.72
N GLU A 143 -14.80 12.09 2.43
CA GLU A 143 -14.85 13.54 2.19
C GLU A 143 -13.48 14.00 1.68
N LEU A 144 -13.47 14.77 0.59
CA LEU A 144 -12.25 15.33 0.05
C LEU A 144 -12.11 16.77 0.53
N TYR A 145 -10.92 17.08 1.02
CA TYR A 145 -10.57 18.40 1.54
C TYR A 145 -9.44 18.95 0.69
N GLY A 146 -9.70 20.05 0.01
CA GLY A 146 -8.77 20.74 -0.87
C GLY A 146 -9.58 21.61 -1.81
N ASP A 147 -8.99 22.17 -2.80
CA ASP A 147 -9.48 22.94 -3.97
C ASP A 147 -8.37 23.90 -4.42
N GLY A 148 -7.15 23.71 -3.90
CA GLY A 148 -5.96 24.49 -4.23
C GLY A 148 -5.28 24.03 -5.52
N GLY A 149 -4.07 24.55 -5.71
CA GLY A 149 -3.13 24.02 -6.71
C GLY A 149 -2.50 22.71 -6.24
N THR A 150 -1.57 22.19 -7.02
CA THR A 150 -0.85 20.97 -6.68
C THR A 150 0.61 21.28 -6.36
N ASP A 151 1.02 20.99 -5.12
CA ASP A 151 2.41 20.98 -4.68
C ASP A 151 2.70 19.62 -4.04
N PHE A 152 3.65 18.87 -4.60
CA PHE A 152 3.99 17.53 -4.12
C PHE A 152 4.86 17.54 -2.86
N ARG A 153 5.59 18.62 -2.59
CA ARG A 153 6.56 18.71 -1.49
C ARG A 153 5.95 18.52 -0.11
N PRO A 154 4.79 19.14 0.24
CA PRO A 154 4.22 19.00 1.57
C PRO A 154 3.86 17.57 1.95
N ALA A 155 3.45 16.75 0.98
CA ALA A 155 3.15 15.34 1.21
C ALA A 155 4.41 14.55 1.60
N PHE A 156 5.53 14.76 0.90
CA PHE A 156 6.79 14.11 1.22
C PHE A 156 7.36 14.59 2.56
N GLU A 157 7.31 15.89 2.85
CA GLU A 157 7.73 16.45 4.14
C GLU A 157 6.90 15.87 5.30
N TRP A 158 5.62 15.60 5.05
CA TRP A 158 4.76 14.96 6.05
C TRP A 158 5.16 13.51 6.30
N VAL A 159 5.44 12.76 5.24
CA VAL A 159 5.90 11.37 5.37
C VAL A 159 7.25 11.31 6.08
N ASP A 160 8.17 12.23 5.82
CA ASP A 160 9.43 12.32 6.57
C ASP A 160 9.20 12.54 8.07
N LYS A 161 8.26 13.41 8.45
CA LYS A 161 7.87 13.57 9.85
C LYS A 161 7.31 12.31 10.48
N LEU A 162 6.48 11.56 9.74
CA LEU A 162 5.94 10.28 10.21
C LEU A 162 7.06 9.25 10.41
N LEU A 163 8.09 9.24 9.55
CA LEU A 163 9.27 8.40 9.70
C LEU A 163 10.09 8.79 10.93
N GLU A 164 10.31 10.08 11.17
CA GLU A 164 10.99 10.59 12.37
C GLU A 164 10.22 10.25 13.66
N GLN A 165 8.90 10.24 13.61
CA GLN A 165 8.04 9.88 14.74
C GLN A 165 7.93 8.36 14.97
N HIS A 166 8.61 7.56 14.14
CA HIS A 166 8.56 6.10 14.19
C HIS A 166 7.15 5.50 13.99
N GLU A 167 6.29 6.19 13.23
CA GLU A 167 4.97 5.66 12.85
C GLU A 167 5.10 4.43 11.94
N PHE A 168 6.20 4.33 11.20
CA PHE A 168 6.55 3.20 10.37
C PHE A 168 7.80 2.50 10.88
N ARG A 169 7.79 1.18 10.92
CA ARG A 169 8.98 0.35 11.19
C ARG A 169 9.73 0.02 9.90
N ASN A 170 8.99 -0.18 8.81
CA ASN A 170 9.55 -0.56 7.53
C ASN A 170 8.62 -0.12 6.40
N LEU A 171 8.57 1.19 6.15
CA LEU A 171 7.79 1.75 5.05
C LEU A 171 8.24 1.15 3.72
N LYS A 172 7.33 0.47 3.02
CA LYS A 172 7.60 -0.23 1.76
C LYS A 172 7.52 0.66 0.53
N GLY A 173 6.69 1.67 0.60
CA GLY A 173 6.54 2.60 -0.51
C GLY A 173 5.43 3.62 -0.30
N LEU A 174 5.38 4.54 -1.25
CA LEU A 174 4.39 5.59 -1.33
C LEU A 174 3.75 5.56 -2.72
N ILE A 175 2.43 5.63 -2.74
CA ILE A 175 1.63 5.77 -3.97
C ILE A 175 1.05 7.17 -3.97
N TYR A 176 1.34 7.94 -5.00
CA TYR A 176 0.79 9.28 -5.17
C TYR A 176 -0.25 9.24 -6.30
N PHE A 177 -1.51 9.45 -5.96
CA PHE A 177 -2.61 9.56 -6.92
C PHE A 177 -2.81 11.02 -7.30
N THR A 178 -2.51 11.36 -8.55
CA THR A 178 -2.55 12.73 -9.09
C THR A 178 -2.77 12.68 -10.60
N ASP A 179 -3.22 13.77 -11.19
CA ASP A 179 -3.23 13.95 -12.65
C ASP A 179 -1.84 14.30 -13.24
N GLY A 180 -0.85 14.51 -12.36
CA GLY A 180 0.54 14.76 -12.73
C GLY A 180 0.87 16.22 -13.06
N PHE A 181 -0.06 17.14 -12.87
CA PHE A 181 0.17 18.58 -13.04
C PHE A 181 0.43 19.22 -11.67
N GLY A 182 1.65 19.65 -11.40
CA GLY A 182 1.99 20.29 -10.13
C GLY A 182 3.43 20.76 -10.03
N ILE A 183 3.79 21.29 -8.86
CA ILE A 183 5.14 21.75 -8.52
C ILE A 183 5.89 20.62 -7.83
N TYR A 184 7.11 20.37 -8.30
CA TYR A 184 8.01 19.34 -7.77
C TYR A 184 9.10 19.92 -6.87
#